data_6f3631aa544e2dd321d669108c863744
#
_entry.id   6f3631aa544e2dd321d669108c863744
#
_cell.length_a   1.000
_cell.length_b   1.000
_cell.length_c   1.000
_cell.angle_alpha   90.00
_cell.angle_beta   90.00
_cell.angle_gamma   90.00
#
_symmetry.space_group_name_H-M   'P 1'
#
loop_
_entity.id
_entity.type
_entity.pdbx_description
1 polymer ?
#
loop_
_entity_poly.entity_id
_entity_poly.type
_entity_poly.pdbx_seq_one_letter_code
_entity_poly.pdbx_strand_id
1 'polypeptide(L)'
;MKTVLITGASKGIGAEIARTLAKEGYNVAINFNKSESAAVALKNELEKYTSVMLVKADVSKYDEVASMVSAVRNKFGSITHLVCNAGISVTGLLEDMDLCQCDCVIDTNMKGVIYTVKEVIPDMVKRKSGVIVNVSSIWGKTGASCEAVYSASKAGVIAFSEAMAKELGLSGIRVNAVCPGCIDTDMMRKENFTACEMQTLIDETAIGRIGTPKDVADVVSFLLSDKSSFITGQAITVDGGFI
;
A
#
# COMPACT_ATOMS: atom_id res chain seq x y z
N MET A 1 -3.83 12.86 18.36
CA MET A 1 -4.76 12.07 17.55
C MET A 1 -3.96 11.36 16.46
N LYS A 2 -4.24 10.10 16.16
CA LYS A 2 -3.52 9.35 15.12
C LYS A 2 -4.08 9.75 13.73
N THR A 3 -3.20 10.16 12.83
CA THR A 3 -3.55 10.49 11.42
C THR A 3 -2.83 9.55 10.49
N VAL A 4 -3.56 8.91 9.58
CA VAL A 4 -3.01 8.03 8.57
C VAL A 4 -3.24 8.60 7.17
N LEU A 5 -2.20 8.62 6.35
CA LEU A 5 -2.27 8.81 4.90
C LEU A 5 -2.18 7.45 4.22
N ILE A 6 -3.13 7.14 3.35
CA ILE A 6 -3.17 5.88 2.59
C ILE A 6 -3.18 6.22 1.11
N THR A 7 -2.14 5.82 0.38
CA THR A 7 -2.08 6.04 -1.07
C THR A 7 -2.87 4.97 -1.83
N GLY A 8 -3.53 5.37 -2.93
CA GLY A 8 -4.35 4.46 -3.73
C GLY A 8 -5.52 3.84 -2.96
N ALA A 9 -6.13 4.57 -2.03
CA ALA A 9 -7.09 4.04 -1.06
C ALA A 9 -8.56 4.06 -1.52
N SER A 10 -8.85 4.40 -2.78
CA SER A 10 -10.24 4.45 -3.27
C SER A 10 -10.89 3.08 -3.45
N LYS A 11 -10.11 2.01 -3.59
CA LYS A 11 -10.58 0.64 -3.91
C LYS A 11 -9.68 -0.43 -3.27
N GLY A 12 -10.16 -1.68 -3.33
CA GLY A 12 -9.41 -2.89 -3.00
C GLY A 12 -8.79 -2.85 -1.59
N ILE A 13 -7.55 -3.26 -1.49
CA ILE A 13 -6.80 -3.34 -0.22
C ILE A 13 -6.75 -1.98 0.49
N GLY A 14 -6.43 -0.90 -0.24
CA GLY A 14 -6.34 0.44 0.35
C GLY A 14 -7.65 0.94 0.95
N ALA A 15 -8.78 0.65 0.31
CA ALA A 15 -10.11 1.01 0.83
C ALA A 15 -10.44 0.22 2.10
N GLU A 16 -10.08 -1.06 2.15
CA GLU A 16 -10.35 -1.88 3.34
C GLU A 16 -9.45 -1.48 4.52
N ILE A 17 -8.19 -1.13 4.24
CA ILE A 17 -7.30 -0.51 5.25
C ILE A 17 -7.93 0.78 5.79
N ALA A 18 -8.46 1.64 4.92
CA ALA A 18 -9.14 2.86 5.34
C ALA A 18 -10.36 2.58 6.23
N ARG A 19 -11.18 1.56 5.89
CA ARG A 19 -12.33 1.12 6.71
C ARG A 19 -11.91 0.65 8.09
N THR A 20 -10.88 -0.19 8.14
CA THR A 20 -10.37 -0.75 9.38
C THR A 20 -9.85 0.37 10.29
N LEU A 21 -9.00 1.24 9.78
CA LEU A 21 -8.40 2.31 10.58
C LEU A 21 -9.39 3.42 10.98
N ALA A 22 -10.40 3.69 10.15
CA ALA A 22 -11.47 4.62 10.52
C ALA A 22 -12.26 4.14 11.74
N LYS A 23 -12.60 2.83 11.79
CA LYS A 23 -13.26 2.20 12.93
C LYS A 23 -12.39 2.19 14.19
N GLU A 24 -11.08 2.20 14.04
CA GLU A 24 -10.10 2.29 15.13
C GLU A 24 -9.83 3.75 15.57
N GLY A 25 -10.53 4.74 15.00
CA GLY A 25 -10.48 6.14 15.41
C GLY A 25 -9.30 6.94 14.84
N TYR A 26 -8.67 6.47 13.77
CA TYR A 26 -7.69 7.28 13.04
C TYR A 26 -8.39 8.36 12.20
N ASN A 27 -7.84 9.56 12.13
CA ASN A 27 -8.14 10.47 11.02
C ASN A 27 -7.57 9.86 9.75
N VAL A 28 -8.37 9.78 8.68
CA VAL A 28 -7.99 9.07 7.45
C VAL A 28 -7.89 10.04 6.28
N ALA A 29 -6.70 10.13 5.68
CA ALA A 29 -6.49 10.79 4.40
C ALA A 29 -6.46 9.72 3.28
N ILE A 30 -7.45 9.76 2.41
CA ILE A 30 -7.63 8.86 1.26
C ILE A 30 -7.03 9.52 0.04
N ASN A 31 -5.87 9.03 -0.41
CA ASN A 31 -5.36 9.44 -1.72
C ASN A 31 -5.96 8.58 -2.84
N PHE A 32 -6.27 9.23 -3.93
CA PHE A 32 -6.69 8.62 -5.19
C PHE A 32 -6.14 9.40 -6.39
N ASN A 33 -6.03 8.75 -7.55
CA ASN A 33 -5.66 9.42 -8.81
C ASN A 33 -6.88 9.55 -9.75
N LYS A 34 -7.44 8.41 -10.21
CA LYS A 34 -8.49 8.37 -11.25
C LYS A 34 -9.88 8.04 -10.72
N SER A 35 -10.00 7.31 -9.60
CA SER A 35 -11.27 6.74 -9.12
C SER A 35 -11.98 7.65 -8.11
N GLU A 36 -12.34 8.87 -8.54
CA GLU A 36 -12.93 9.89 -7.66
C GLU A 36 -14.29 9.46 -7.07
N SER A 37 -15.19 8.91 -7.88
CA SER A 37 -16.50 8.47 -7.42
C SER A 37 -16.42 7.41 -6.31
N ALA A 38 -15.50 6.46 -6.46
CA ALA A 38 -15.25 5.44 -5.44
C ALA A 38 -14.65 6.05 -4.16
N ALA A 39 -13.74 7.01 -4.29
CA ALA A 39 -13.17 7.72 -3.16
C ALA A 39 -14.24 8.52 -2.38
N VAL A 40 -15.15 9.21 -3.09
CA VAL A 40 -16.27 9.95 -2.49
C VAL A 40 -17.23 9.01 -1.76
N ALA A 41 -17.58 7.89 -2.38
CA ALA A 41 -18.45 6.89 -1.73
C ALA A 41 -17.81 6.35 -0.44
N LEU A 42 -16.52 6.02 -0.48
CA LEU A 42 -15.78 5.55 0.69
C LEU A 42 -15.69 6.63 1.78
N LYS A 43 -15.42 7.88 1.43
CA LYS A 43 -15.43 8.98 2.40
C LYS A 43 -16.77 9.08 3.12
N ASN A 44 -17.88 9.12 2.39
CA ASN A 44 -19.23 9.21 2.95
C ASN A 44 -19.54 8.02 3.90
N GLU A 45 -19.03 6.84 3.56
CA GLU A 45 -19.13 5.65 4.42
C GLU A 45 -18.37 5.84 5.73
N LEU A 46 -17.18 6.43 5.70
CA LEU A 46 -16.26 6.49 6.83
C LEU A 46 -16.47 7.71 7.74
N GLU A 47 -17.08 8.78 7.25
CA GLU A 47 -17.31 10.01 8.04
C GLU A 47 -18.18 9.80 9.29
N LYS A 48 -18.93 8.70 9.35
CA LYS A 48 -19.67 8.30 10.56
C LYS A 48 -18.78 7.79 11.71
N TYR A 49 -17.52 7.44 11.41
CA TYR A 49 -16.58 6.93 12.41
C TYR A 49 -15.51 7.96 12.80
N THR A 50 -15.05 8.76 11.83
CA THR A 50 -13.90 9.65 12.02
C THR A 50 -13.87 10.77 11.00
N SER A 51 -12.92 11.71 11.17
CA SER A 51 -12.64 12.73 10.14
C SER A 51 -11.91 12.12 8.95
N VAL A 52 -12.46 12.32 7.75
CA VAL A 52 -11.93 11.80 6.49
C VAL A 52 -11.61 12.94 5.54
N MET A 53 -10.49 12.83 4.83
CA MET A 53 -10.08 13.76 3.78
C MET A 53 -9.81 13.01 2.50
N LEU A 54 -10.30 13.53 1.38
CA LEU A 54 -9.92 13.08 0.03
C LEU A 54 -8.80 13.96 -0.49
N VAL A 55 -7.77 13.34 -1.07
CA VAL A 55 -6.69 14.05 -1.75
C VAL A 55 -6.39 13.40 -3.09
N LYS A 56 -6.64 14.13 -4.17
CA LYS A 56 -6.29 13.69 -5.52
C LYS A 56 -4.82 13.98 -5.76
N ALA A 57 -4.05 12.95 -6.10
CA ALA A 57 -2.65 13.06 -6.50
C ALA A 57 -2.20 11.79 -7.23
N ASP A 58 -1.39 11.97 -8.26
CA ASP A 58 -0.62 10.92 -8.91
C ASP A 58 0.69 10.73 -8.15
N VAL A 59 0.86 9.59 -7.50
CA VAL A 59 2.05 9.32 -6.68
C VAL A 59 3.34 9.20 -7.49
N SER A 60 3.26 9.00 -8.81
CA SER A 60 4.41 8.99 -9.70
C SER A 60 5.03 10.39 -9.91
N LYS A 61 4.32 11.44 -9.48
CA LYS A 61 4.71 12.83 -9.65
C LYS A 61 5.05 13.48 -8.31
N TYR A 62 6.31 13.83 -8.13
CA TYR A 62 6.80 14.38 -6.88
C TYR A 62 6.04 15.62 -6.39
N ASP A 63 5.77 16.58 -7.28
CA ASP A 63 5.09 17.84 -6.91
C ASP A 63 3.64 17.60 -6.46
N GLU A 64 2.95 16.60 -7.06
CA GLU A 64 1.62 16.20 -6.61
C GLU A 64 1.67 15.52 -5.24
N VAL A 65 2.69 14.70 -4.98
CA VAL A 65 2.91 14.07 -3.66
C VAL A 65 3.21 15.13 -2.59
N ALA A 66 4.09 16.10 -2.87
CA ALA A 66 4.40 17.18 -1.94
C ALA A 66 3.15 18.01 -1.59
N SER A 67 2.36 18.34 -2.61
CA SER A 67 1.08 19.06 -2.45
C SER A 67 0.07 18.25 -1.64
N MET A 68 -0.06 16.95 -1.89
CA MET A 68 -0.90 16.01 -1.14
C MET A 68 -0.52 16.00 0.34
N VAL A 69 0.75 15.78 0.64
CA VAL A 69 1.23 15.71 2.04
C VAL A 69 1.02 17.03 2.76
N SER A 70 1.30 18.17 2.09
CA SER A 70 1.03 19.51 2.63
C SER A 70 -0.45 19.71 2.94
N ALA A 71 -1.35 19.32 2.04
CA ALA A 71 -2.79 19.42 2.26
C ALA A 71 -3.27 18.59 3.48
N VAL A 72 -2.74 17.37 3.65
CA VAL A 72 -3.05 16.52 4.81
C VAL A 72 -2.53 17.15 6.11
N ARG A 73 -1.32 17.71 6.10
CA ARG A 73 -0.75 18.45 7.23
C ARG A 73 -1.62 19.64 7.64
N ASN A 74 -2.08 20.41 6.66
CA ASN A 74 -2.94 21.58 6.92
C ASN A 74 -4.28 21.19 7.54
N LYS A 75 -4.83 20.03 7.17
CA LYS A 75 -6.13 19.55 7.68
C LYS A 75 -6.03 18.87 9.04
N PHE A 76 -5.04 17.99 9.22
CA PHE A 76 -4.97 17.07 10.37
C PHE A 76 -3.74 17.29 11.26
N GLY A 77 -2.86 18.22 10.90
CA GLY A 77 -1.55 18.32 11.53
C GLY A 77 -0.58 17.25 11.00
N SER A 78 0.29 16.76 11.86
CA SER A 78 1.32 15.79 11.45
C SER A 78 0.73 14.45 11.02
N ILE A 79 1.25 13.88 9.95
CA ILE A 79 0.98 12.49 9.56
C ILE A 79 1.78 11.57 10.48
N THR A 80 1.08 10.77 11.27
CA THR A 80 1.69 9.85 12.25
C THR A 80 1.86 8.44 11.72
N HIS A 81 1.04 8.07 10.73
CA HIS A 81 1.03 6.76 10.10
C HIS A 81 0.94 6.93 8.58
N LEU A 82 1.68 6.11 7.85
CA LEU A 82 1.66 6.11 6.40
C LEU A 82 1.46 4.69 5.88
N VAL A 83 0.56 4.54 4.91
CA VAL A 83 0.41 3.32 4.13
C VAL A 83 0.62 3.63 2.65
N CYS A 84 1.73 3.18 2.10
CA CYS A 84 2.01 3.25 0.67
C CYS A 84 1.39 2.03 0.00
N ASN A 85 0.16 2.18 -0.52
CA ASN A 85 -0.58 1.09 -1.16
C ASN A 85 -0.79 1.31 -2.67
N ALA A 86 -0.66 2.53 -3.17
CA ALA A 86 -0.82 2.81 -4.60
C ALA A 86 0.11 1.92 -5.44
N GLY A 87 -0.43 1.31 -6.46
CA GLY A 87 0.32 0.45 -7.37
C GLY A 87 -0.50 0.06 -8.60
N ILE A 88 0.22 -0.31 -9.65
CA ILE A 88 -0.32 -0.83 -10.89
C ILE A 88 0.45 -2.08 -11.30
N SER A 89 -0.18 -2.98 -12.06
CA SER A 89 0.47 -4.06 -12.78
C SER A 89 0.19 -3.94 -14.26
N VAL A 90 1.14 -4.39 -15.06
CA VAL A 90 1.01 -4.62 -16.50
C VAL A 90 1.57 -6.00 -16.76
N THR A 91 0.71 -6.93 -17.18
CA THR A 91 1.04 -8.32 -17.45
C THR A 91 1.45 -8.49 -18.91
N GLY A 92 2.55 -9.17 -19.17
CA GLY A 92 3.08 -9.45 -20.50
C GLY A 92 4.53 -9.91 -20.47
N LEU A 93 4.97 -10.55 -21.55
CA LEU A 93 6.39 -10.88 -21.74
C LEU A 93 7.20 -9.59 -21.87
N LEU A 94 8.39 -9.55 -21.28
CA LEU A 94 9.22 -8.35 -21.27
C LEU A 94 9.56 -7.85 -22.68
N GLU A 95 9.75 -8.78 -23.62
CA GLU A 95 10.05 -8.47 -25.03
C GLU A 95 8.90 -7.73 -25.76
N ASP A 96 7.66 -7.92 -25.28
CA ASP A 96 6.46 -7.31 -25.85
C ASP A 96 6.02 -6.03 -25.12
N MET A 97 6.64 -5.71 -23.99
CA MET A 97 6.26 -4.53 -23.19
C MET A 97 6.83 -3.24 -23.79
N ASP A 98 5.96 -2.24 -23.95
CA ASP A 98 6.43 -0.88 -24.26
C ASP A 98 7.23 -0.30 -23.10
N LEU A 99 8.32 0.41 -23.39
CA LEU A 99 9.14 1.05 -22.35
C LEU A 99 8.33 2.04 -21.48
N CYS A 100 7.35 2.72 -22.07
CA CYS A 100 6.47 3.61 -21.30
C CYS A 100 5.61 2.85 -20.27
N GLN A 101 5.24 1.59 -20.54
CA GLN A 101 4.55 0.75 -19.56
C GLN A 101 5.50 0.35 -18.41
N CYS A 102 6.75 0.00 -18.74
CA CYS A 102 7.77 -0.27 -17.74
C CYS A 102 8.00 0.93 -16.83
N ASP A 103 8.18 2.12 -17.42
CA ASP A 103 8.37 3.37 -16.70
C ASP A 103 7.17 3.68 -15.80
N CYS A 104 5.93 3.52 -16.29
CA CYS A 104 4.73 3.74 -15.50
C CYS A 104 4.66 2.83 -14.25
N VAL A 105 5.05 1.56 -14.41
CA VAL A 105 5.07 0.60 -13.28
C VAL A 105 6.11 1.02 -12.25
N ILE A 106 7.33 1.32 -12.68
CA ILE A 106 8.43 1.75 -11.77
C ILE A 106 8.08 3.08 -11.12
N ASP A 107 7.60 4.06 -11.88
CA ASP A 107 7.27 5.39 -11.37
C ASP A 107 6.15 5.34 -10.32
N THR A 108 5.12 4.54 -10.56
CA THR A 108 4.02 4.41 -9.62
C THR A 108 4.42 3.57 -8.40
N ASN A 109 4.94 2.35 -8.62
CA ASN A 109 5.11 1.36 -7.56
C ASN A 109 6.34 1.62 -6.69
N MET A 110 7.41 2.17 -7.27
CA MET A 110 8.68 2.38 -6.56
C MET A 110 8.93 3.85 -6.25
N LYS A 111 8.95 4.74 -7.27
CA LYS A 111 9.18 6.17 -7.03
C LYS A 111 8.05 6.78 -6.20
N GLY A 112 6.78 6.37 -6.43
CA GLY A 112 5.65 6.83 -5.62
C GLY A 112 5.80 6.52 -4.14
N VAL A 113 6.32 5.34 -3.80
CA VAL A 113 6.64 4.99 -2.41
C VAL A 113 7.76 5.88 -1.87
N ILE A 114 8.87 6.01 -2.62
CA ILE A 114 10.02 6.83 -2.21
C ILE A 114 9.59 8.28 -1.98
N TYR A 115 8.84 8.87 -2.90
CA TYR A 115 8.40 10.27 -2.81
C TYR A 115 7.49 10.49 -1.60
N THR A 116 6.52 9.59 -1.40
CA THR A 116 5.57 9.74 -0.29
C THR A 116 6.27 9.58 1.07
N VAL A 117 7.14 8.58 1.20
CA VAL A 117 7.93 8.37 2.41
C VAL A 117 8.85 9.57 2.68
N LYS A 118 9.58 10.06 1.67
CA LYS A 118 10.45 11.24 1.78
C LYS A 118 9.72 12.46 2.31
N GLU A 119 8.50 12.74 1.81
CA GLU A 119 7.70 13.88 2.24
C GLU A 119 7.16 13.75 3.66
N VAL A 120 6.88 12.52 4.13
CA VAL A 120 6.27 12.29 5.46
C VAL A 120 7.33 12.19 6.57
N ILE A 121 8.52 11.66 6.29
CA ILE A 121 9.60 11.45 7.28
C ILE A 121 9.91 12.68 8.15
N PRO A 122 10.04 13.92 7.63
CA PRO A 122 10.45 15.05 8.45
C PRO A 122 9.58 15.28 9.68
N ASP A 123 8.27 15.09 9.55
CA ASP A 123 7.34 15.21 10.69
C ASP A 123 7.52 14.08 11.69
N MET A 124 7.70 12.84 11.22
CA MET A 124 7.90 11.68 12.08
C MET A 124 9.22 11.79 12.86
N VAL A 125 10.31 12.22 12.20
CA VAL A 125 11.62 12.42 12.83
C VAL A 125 11.55 13.52 13.91
N LYS A 126 10.91 14.65 13.59
CA LYS A 126 10.71 15.74 14.56
C LYS A 126 9.93 15.29 15.80
N ARG A 127 8.96 14.40 15.62
CA ARG A 127 8.13 13.84 16.69
C ARG A 127 8.80 12.67 17.42
N LYS A 128 9.87 12.11 16.87
CA LYS A 128 10.49 10.83 17.31
C LYS A 128 9.48 9.70 17.42
N SER A 129 8.55 9.65 16.49
CA SER A 129 7.47 8.65 16.46
C SER A 129 6.81 8.61 15.10
N GLY A 130 6.65 7.43 14.53
CA GLY A 130 5.96 7.21 13.27
C GLY A 130 5.89 5.73 12.90
N VAL A 131 4.93 5.38 12.06
CA VAL A 131 4.84 4.03 11.50
C VAL A 131 4.54 4.10 10.01
N ILE A 132 5.31 3.38 9.22
CA ILE A 132 5.18 3.27 7.77
C ILE A 132 4.97 1.81 7.41
N VAL A 133 3.93 1.54 6.61
CA VAL A 133 3.69 0.22 6.01
C VAL A 133 3.62 0.39 4.51
N ASN A 134 4.50 -0.31 3.80
CA ASN A 134 4.53 -0.33 2.34
C ASN A 134 3.90 -1.63 1.82
N VAL A 135 2.92 -1.52 0.92
CA VAL A 135 2.29 -2.68 0.30
C VAL A 135 3.11 -3.13 -0.91
N SER A 136 3.81 -4.24 -0.74
CA SER A 136 4.57 -4.92 -1.79
C SER A 136 3.71 -6.00 -2.48
N SER A 137 4.25 -7.19 -2.70
CA SER A 137 3.60 -8.38 -3.27
C SER A 137 4.45 -9.63 -2.96
N ILE A 138 3.85 -10.81 -3.00
CA ILE A 138 4.61 -12.07 -3.04
C ILE A 138 5.58 -12.10 -4.22
N TRP A 139 5.19 -11.53 -5.37
CA TRP A 139 6.05 -11.42 -6.55
C TRP A 139 7.28 -10.52 -6.34
N GLY A 140 7.30 -9.71 -5.32
CA GLY A 140 8.51 -9.02 -4.87
C GLY A 140 9.51 -9.92 -4.14
N LYS A 141 9.10 -11.11 -3.71
CA LYS A 141 9.95 -12.12 -3.06
C LYS A 141 10.46 -13.18 -4.03
N THR A 142 9.60 -13.66 -4.90
CA THR A 142 9.89 -14.82 -5.77
C THR A 142 10.02 -14.45 -7.25
N GLY A 143 9.45 -13.32 -7.66
CA GLY A 143 9.24 -12.99 -9.07
C GLY A 143 8.11 -13.83 -9.70
N ALA A 144 7.57 -13.33 -10.81
CA ALA A 144 6.58 -14.05 -11.59
C ALA A 144 6.83 -13.88 -13.09
N SER A 145 6.55 -14.93 -13.85
CA SER A 145 6.53 -14.87 -15.33
C SER A 145 5.47 -13.89 -15.78
N CYS A 146 5.71 -13.18 -16.87
CA CYS A 146 4.87 -12.11 -17.41
C CYS A 146 4.68 -10.89 -16.50
N GLU A 147 5.33 -10.83 -15.33
CA GLU A 147 5.28 -9.71 -14.39
C GLU A 147 6.69 -9.25 -13.95
N ALA A 148 7.69 -9.35 -14.82
CA ALA A 148 9.08 -9.07 -14.47
C ALA A 148 9.30 -7.66 -13.91
N VAL A 149 8.74 -6.62 -14.56
CA VAL A 149 8.89 -5.22 -14.13
C VAL A 149 8.10 -4.96 -12.85
N TYR A 150 6.90 -5.52 -12.74
CA TYR A 150 6.11 -5.43 -11.50
C TYR A 150 6.85 -6.10 -10.33
N SER A 151 7.34 -7.32 -10.52
CA SER A 151 8.13 -8.06 -9.52
C SER A 151 9.35 -7.27 -9.07
N ALA A 152 10.12 -6.71 -10.02
CA ALA A 152 11.27 -5.86 -9.71
C ALA A 152 10.88 -4.63 -8.89
N SER A 153 9.77 -3.95 -9.26
CA SER A 153 9.27 -2.80 -8.51
C SER A 153 8.91 -3.15 -7.07
N LYS A 154 8.26 -4.31 -6.87
CA LYS A 154 7.83 -4.79 -5.56
C LYS A 154 8.99 -5.33 -4.70
N ALA A 155 9.99 -5.96 -5.32
CA ALA A 155 11.24 -6.31 -4.66
C ALA A 155 11.99 -5.06 -4.17
N GLY A 156 12.04 -4.01 -4.99
CA GLY A 156 12.60 -2.72 -4.60
C GLY A 156 11.90 -2.11 -3.39
N VAL A 157 10.57 -2.21 -3.28
CA VAL A 157 9.80 -1.74 -2.12
C VAL A 157 10.18 -2.51 -0.85
N ILE A 158 10.42 -3.82 -0.93
CA ILE A 158 10.89 -4.62 0.21
C ILE A 158 12.25 -4.11 0.69
N ALA A 159 13.23 -4.06 -0.21
CA ALA A 159 14.58 -3.62 0.11
C ALA A 159 14.60 -2.16 0.65
N PHE A 160 13.81 -1.27 0.05
CA PHE A 160 13.62 0.10 0.52
C PHE A 160 13.06 0.14 1.95
N SER A 161 12.06 -0.69 2.25
CA SER A 161 11.45 -0.75 3.59
C SER A 161 12.45 -1.20 4.65
N GLU A 162 13.28 -2.21 4.34
CA GLU A 162 14.33 -2.71 5.21
C GLU A 162 15.42 -1.66 5.47
N ALA A 163 15.85 -0.93 4.43
CA ALA A 163 16.81 0.14 4.53
C ALA A 163 16.29 1.29 5.40
N MET A 164 15.06 1.74 5.14
CA MET A 164 14.42 2.82 5.90
C MET A 164 14.17 2.44 7.38
N ALA A 165 13.90 1.18 7.67
CA ALA A 165 13.77 0.69 9.04
C ALA A 165 15.07 0.86 9.83
N LYS A 166 16.22 0.57 9.19
CA LYS A 166 17.56 0.75 9.81
C LYS A 166 17.90 2.23 9.98
N GLU A 167 17.59 3.05 8.96
CA GLU A 167 17.89 4.48 8.98
C GLU A 167 17.05 5.25 10.01
N LEU A 168 15.76 4.89 10.16
CA LEU A 168 14.82 5.64 10.97
C LEU A 168 14.58 5.07 12.37
N GLY A 169 15.09 3.87 12.66
CA GLY A 169 14.85 3.17 13.93
C GLY A 169 15.22 3.99 15.16
N LEU A 170 16.38 4.64 15.16
CA LEU A 170 16.82 5.52 16.27
C LEU A 170 15.96 6.78 16.42
N SER A 171 15.19 7.12 15.41
CA SER A 171 14.19 8.21 15.47
C SER A 171 12.83 7.72 15.97
N GLY A 172 12.71 6.48 16.44
CA GLY A 172 11.45 5.93 16.94
C GLY A 172 10.41 5.65 15.85
N ILE A 173 10.86 5.44 14.60
CA ILE A 173 10.00 5.20 13.46
C ILE A 173 10.15 3.74 13.03
N ARG A 174 9.03 3.04 12.86
CA ARG A 174 9.00 1.67 12.33
C ARG A 174 8.60 1.67 10.86
N VAL A 175 9.27 0.86 10.06
CA VAL A 175 8.97 0.68 8.64
C VAL A 175 8.90 -0.80 8.33
N ASN A 176 7.78 -1.27 7.77
CA ASN A 176 7.61 -2.66 7.36
C ASN A 176 6.97 -2.73 5.97
N ALA A 177 7.15 -3.85 5.30
CA ALA A 177 6.43 -4.19 4.08
C ALA A 177 5.40 -5.28 4.35
N VAL A 178 4.27 -5.24 3.66
CA VAL A 178 3.30 -6.34 3.57
C VAL A 178 3.33 -6.85 2.15
N CYS A 179 3.38 -8.16 1.98
CA CYS A 179 3.47 -8.85 0.70
C CYS A 179 2.21 -9.69 0.48
N PRO A 180 1.11 -9.11 -0.07
CA PRO A 180 -0.10 -9.86 -0.36
C PRO A 180 0.14 -10.90 -1.46
N GLY A 181 -0.55 -12.03 -1.37
CA GLY A 181 -0.70 -13.02 -2.43
C GLY A 181 -1.87 -12.71 -3.35
N CYS A 182 -2.57 -13.76 -3.78
CA CYS A 182 -3.79 -13.64 -4.58
C CYS A 182 -4.94 -13.10 -3.73
N ILE A 183 -5.28 -11.82 -3.92
CA ILE A 183 -6.33 -11.12 -3.17
C ILE A 183 -7.45 -10.69 -4.12
N ASP A 184 -8.69 -10.99 -3.79
CA ASP A 184 -9.88 -10.61 -4.58
C ASP A 184 -10.05 -9.08 -4.65
N THR A 185 -9.50 -8.49 -5.70
CA THR A 185 -9.50 -7.06 -5.97
C THR A 185 -9.82 -6.80 -7.44
N ASP A 186 -10.15 -5.54 -7.78
CA ASP A 186 -10.31 -5.13 -9.17
C ASP A 186 -9.03 -5.37 -10.01
N MET A 187 -7.84 -5.36 -9.40
CA MET A 187 -6.59 -5.66 -10.09
C MET A 187 -6.55 -7.12 -10.52
N MET A 188 -6.85 -8.05 -9.62
CA MET A 188 -6.92 -9.48 -9.91
C MET A 188 -8.03 -9.81 -10.93
N ARG A 189 -9.20 -9.18 -10.79
CA ARG A 189 -10.33 -9.41 -11.72
C ARG A 189 -10.06 -8.98 -13.15
N LYS A 190 -9.15 -8.04 -13.37
CA LYS A 190 -8.74 -7.61 -14.72
C LYS A 190 -7.95 -8.66 -15.49
N GLU A 191 -7.32 -9.60 -14.79
CA GLU A 191 -6.59 -10.72 -15.40
C GLU A 191 -7.54 -11.72 -16.10
N ASN A 192 -8.87 -11.59 -15.87
CA ASN A 192 -9.91 -12.41 -16.51
C ASN A 192 -9.67 -13.93 -16.39
N PHE A 193 -9.22 -14.38 -15.22
CA PHE A 193 -9.02 -15.80 -14.96
C PHE A 193 -10.28 -16.63 -15.30
N THR A 194 -10.09 -17.72 -16.00
CA THR A 194 -11.12 -18.75 -16.19
C THR A 194 -11.45 -19.41 -14.86
N ALA A 195 -12.59 -20.09 -14.78
CA ALA A 195 -12.95 -20.84 -13.58
C ALA A 195 -11.92 -21.91 -13.22
N CYS A 196 -11.26 -22.52 -14.20
CA CYS A 196 -10.21 -23.52 -13.99
C CYS A 196 -8.94 -22.90 -13.41
N GLU A 197 -8.48 -21.77 -13.97
CA GLU A 197 -7.32 -21.03 -13.44
C GLU A 197 -7.56 -20.51 -12.03
N MET A 198 -8.78 -20.01 -11.76
CA MET A 198 -9.16 -19.61 -10.41
C MET A 198 -9.15 -20.78 -9.42
N GLN A 199 -9.64 -21.96 -9.84
CA GLN A 199 -9.59 -23.16 -9.01
C GLN A 199 -8.15 -23.59 -8.74
N THR A 200 -7.26 -23.52 -9.74
CA THR A 200 -5.83 -23.80 -9.55
C THR A 200 -5.22 -22.89 -8.48
N LEU A 201 -5.47 -21.57 -8.54
CA LEU A 201 -4.99 -20.63 -7.52
C LEU A 201 -5.51 -20.97 -6.11
N ILE A 202 -6.75 -21.43 -6.01
CA ILE A 202 -7.35 -21.86 -4.73
C ILE A 202 -6.65 -23.12 -4.23
N ASP A 203 -6.43 -24.11 -5.11
CA ASP A 203 -5.84 -25.40 -4.77
C ASP A 203 -4.35 -25.25 -4.36
N GLU A 204 -3.63 -24.30 -4.96
CA GLU A 204 -2.26 -23.95 -4.61
C GLU A 204 -2.15 -23.13 -3.31
N THR A 205 -3.26 -22.57 -2.81
CA THR A 205 -3.29 -21.83 -1.55
C THR A 205 -3.56 -22.77 -0.40
N ALA A 206 -2.62 -22.93 0.54
CA ALA A 206 -2.75 -23.91 1.65
C ALA A 206 -4.03 -23.74 2.50
N ILE A 207 -4.54 -22.49 2.64
CA ILE A 207 -5.81 -22.21 3.34
C ILE A 207 -7.04 -22.56 2.47
N GLY A 208 -6.88 -22.92 1.18
CA GLY A 208 -7.95 -23.36 0.29
C GLY A 208 -8.94 -22.25 -0.11
N ARG A 209 -8.50 -21.01 -0.18
CA ARG A 209 -9.28 -19.87 -0.69
C ARG A 209 -8.41 -18.73 -1.18
N ILE A 210 -8.96 -17.92 -2.05
CA ILE A 210 -8.37 -16.61 -2.38
C ILE A 210 -8.49 -15.66 -1.17
N GLY A 211 -7.47 -14.85 -0.95
CA GLY A 211 -7.46 -13.83 0.08
C GLY A 211 -8.47 -12.70 -0.20
N THR A 212 -8.88 -12.02 0.85
CA THR A 212 -9.73 -10.83 0.78
C THR A 212 -8.93 -9.57 1.12
N PRO A 213 -9.35 -8.37 0.70
CA PRO A 213 -8.74 -7.13 1.16
C PRO A 213 -8.65 -7.02 2.69
N LYS A 214 -9.60 -7.63 3.41
CA LYS A 214 -9.62 -7.64 4.87
C LYS A 214 -8.48 -8.45 5.47
N ASP A 215 -8.10 -9.57 4.88
CA ASP A 215 -6.95 -10.37 5.35
C ASP A 215 -5.67 -9.53 5.38
N VAL A 216 -5.49 -8.66 4.38
CA VAL A 216 -4.35 -7.74 4.31
C VAL A 216 -4.52 -6.55 5.27
N ALA A 217 -5.72 -5.98 5.33
CA ALA A 217 -6.00 -4.81 6.18
C ALA A 217 -5.78 -5.10 7.66
N ASP A 218 -6.10 -6.30 8.13
CA ASP A 218 -5.90 -6.72 9.52
C ASP A 218 -4.40 -6.77 9.87
N VAL A 219 -3.55 -7.27 8.97
CA VAL A 219 -2.10 -7.27 9.16
C VAL A 219 -1.53 -5.86 9.14
N VAL A 220 -2.01 -5.00 8.22
CA VAL A 220 -1.59 -3.59 8.17
C VAL A 220 -1.98 -2.87 9.46
N SER A 221 -3.22 -3.04 9.95
CA SER A 221 -3.67 -2.46 11.22
C SER A 221 -2.80 -2.92 12.39
N PHE A 222 -2.50 -4.23 12.49
CA PHE A 222 -1.58 -4.76 13.50
C PHE A 222 -0.21 -4.08 13.43
N LEU A 223 0.36 -3.96 12.22
CA LEU A 223 1.68 -3.33 12.04
C LEU A 223 1.68 -1.83 12.35
N LEU A 224 0.57 -1.14 12.17
CA LEU A 224 0.41 0.26 12.54
C LEU A 224 0.19 0.46 14.04
N SER A 225 -0.21 -0.58 14.76
CA SER A 225 -0.52 -0.52 16.19
C SER A 225 0.72 -0.64 17.09
N ASP A 226 0.55 -0.29 18.36
CA ASP A 226 1.61 -0.46 19.38
C ASP A 226 1.87 -1.95 19.73
N LYS A 227 0.98 -2.87 19.32
CA LYS A 227 1.16 -4.33 19.49
C LYS A 227 2.34 -4.86 18.70
N SER A 228 2.77 -4.15 17.65
CA SER A 228 3.94 -4.49 16.83
C SER A 228 5.16 -3.59 17.11
N SER A 229 5.28 -3.06 18.34
CA SER A 229 6.30 -2.07 18.72
C SER A 229 7.74 -2.56 18.52
N PHE A 230 7.99 -3.88 18.49
CA PHE A 230 9.32 -4.46 18.26
C PHE A 230 9.47 -5.09 16.85
N ILE A 231 8.53 -4.75 15.93
CA ILE A 231 8.57 -5.23 14.53
C ILE A 231 8.90 -4.06 13.62
N THR A 232 10.09 -4.10 13.01
CA THR A 232 10.53 -3.14 11.99
C THR A 232 11.46 -3.83 10.99
N GLY A 233 11.51 -3.36 9.74
CA GLY A 233 12.34 -3.94 8.68
C GLY A 233 11.85 -5.31 8.19
N GLN A 234 10.59 -5.68 8.45
CA GLN A 234 10.07 -6.98 8.05
C GLN A 234 9.23 -6.88 6.77
N ALA A 235 9.32 -7.91 5.93
CA ALA A 235 8.45 -8.13 4.78
C ALA A 235 7.51 -9.31 5.07
N ILE A 236 6.30 -8.98 5.57
CA ILE A 236 5.33 -9.98 6.03
C ILE A 236 4.46 -10.43 4.88
N THR A 237 4.48 -11.72 4.59
CA THR A 237 3.64 -12.36 3.56
C THR A 237 2.22 -12.58 4.09
N VAL A 238 1.23 -12.27 3.25
CA VAL A 238 -0.20 -12.47 3.52
C VAL A 238 -0.82 -13.12 2.28
N ASP A 239 -0.64 -14.43 2.15
CA ASP A 239 -0.93 -15.18 0.93
C ASP A 239 -1.67 -16.51 1.17
N GLY A 240 -1.97 -16.84 2.40
CA GLY A 240 -2.62 -18.10 2.74
C GLY A 240 -1.74 -19.33 2.56
N GLY A 241 -0.41 -19.14 2.48
CA GLY A 241 0.54 -20.24 2.26
C GLY A 241 0.65 -20.64 0.77
N PHE A 242 0.57 -19.66 -0.12
CA PHE A 242 0.69 -19.85 -1.57
C PHE A 242 2.15 -20.05 -2.01
N ILE A 243 3.14 -19.40 -1.38
CA ILE A 243 4.58 -19.52 -1.66
C ILE A 243 5.36 -20.03 -0.46
#